data_aae68d92144af316bc44237db4f39bc7
#
_entry.id   aae68d92144af316bc44237db4f39bc7
#
_cell.length_a   1.000
_cell.length_b   1.000
_cell.length_c   1.000
_cell.angle_alpha   90.00
_cell.angle_beta   90.00
_cell.angle_gamma   90.00
#
_symmetry.space_group_name_H-M   'P 1'
#
loop_
_entity.id
_entity.type
_entity.pdbx_description
1 polymer ?
#
loop_
_entity_poly.entity_id
_entity_poly.type
_entity_poly.pdbx_seq_one_letter_code
_entity_poly.pdbx_strand_id
1 'polypeptide(L)'
;MNKSPVASKYPIADVLPHSAPMILLDELVSYDDENVSCRVTITPTIPFFDNAKQGVPSYVGCEYMAQTIAAYGGAHALDDAGEVKIGFLLGSRKYHAEVGVFKVAQTLLIEAKKLIQDQSGLCVFDCVIKDEENAVLAQAKINVFQPQDPAQFLKDNHE
;
A
#
# COMPACT_ATOMS: atom_id res chain seq x y z
N MET A 1 -16.67 17.09 -7.64
CA MET A 1 -17.16 15.91 -8.38
C MET A 1 -16.16 14.79 -8.27
N ASN A 2 -16.60 13.67 -7.70
CA ASN A 2 -15.71 12.52 -7.52
C ASN A 2 -15.47 11.85 -8.85
N LYS A 3 -14.20 11.71 -9.21
CA LYS A 3 -13.85 10.94 -10.40
C LYS A 3 -13.98 9.45 -10.06
N SER A 4 -14.51 8.67 -10.99
CA SER A 4 -14.49 7.23 -10.85
C SER A 4 -13.04 6.73 -10.84
N PRO A 5 -12.74 5.64 -10.10
CA PRO A 5 -11.41 5.05 -10.15
C PRO A 5 -11.01 4.72 -11.58
N VAL A 6 -9.78 5.05 -11.93
CA VAL A 6 -9.25 4.85 -13.27
C VAL A 6 -8.35 3.63 -13.25
N ALA A 7 -8.57 2.71 -14.19
CA ALA A 7 -7.68 1.56 -14.35
C ALA A 7 -6.26 2.05 -14.56
N SER A 8 -5.31 1.42 -13.88
CA SER A 8 -3.93 1.88 -13.92
C SER A 8 -3.26 1.57 -15.26
N LYS A 9 -2.52 2.54 -15.77
CA LYS A 9 -1.64 2.37 -16.92
C LYS A 9 -0.18 2.13 -16.51
N TYR A 10 0.11 2.15 -15.20
CA TYR A 10 1.47 2.03 -14.69
C TYR A 10 1.76 0.62 -14.18
N PRO A 11 2.89 0.01 -14.57
CA PRO A 11 3.39 -1.18 -13.88
C PRO A 11 3.67 -0.87 -12.42
N ILE A 12 3.46 -1.86 -11.54
CA ILE A 12 3.63 -1.64 -10.11
C ILE A 12 5.05 -1.16 -9.76
N ALA A 13 6.07 -1.67 -10.46
CA ALA A 13 7.44 -1.29 -10.19
C ALA A 13 7.73 0.19 -10.48
N ASP A 14 6.94 0.82 -11.35
CA ASP A 14 7.15 2.21 -11.73
C ASP A 14 6.60 3.19 -10.70
N VAL A 15 5.65 2.75 -9.85
CA VAL A 15 4.99 3.64 -8.88
C VAL A 15 5.50 3.44 -7.46
N LEU A 16 6.32 2.41 -7.20
CA LEU A 16 6.88 2.16 -5.88
C LEU A 16 8.32 2.67 -5.80
N PRO A 17 8.71 3.24 -4.65
CA PRO A 17 10.13 3.55 -4.42
C PRO A 17 10.95 2.30 -4.13
N HIS A 18 10.29 1.17 -3.93
CA HIS A 18 10.92 -0.12 -3.63
C HIS A 18 11.51 -0.73 -4.89
N SER A 19 12.43 -1.68 -4.71
CA SER A 19 12.97 -2.50 -5.79
C SER A 19 12.86 -3.98 -5.40
N ALA A 20 12.88 -4.86 -6.42
CA ALA A 20 12.84 -6.29 -6.14
C ALA A 20 14.05 -6.70 -5.27
N PRO A 21 13.87 -7.61 -4.29
CA PRO A 21 12.67 -8.39 -4.01
C PRO A 21 11.70 -7.74 -3.01
N MET A 22 11.85 -6.44 -2.73
CA MET A 22 11.04 -5.76 -1.72
C MET A 22 9.66 -5.34 -2.23
N ILE A 23 9.38 -5.44 -3.52
CA ILE A 23 8.05 -5.19 -4.08
C ILE A 23 7.19 -6.42 -3.79
N LEU A 24 6.16 -6.24 -2.96
CA LEU A 24 5.28 -7.33 -2.53
C LEU A 24 3.99 -7.42 -3.33
N LEU A 25 3.63 -6.37 -4.07
CA LEU A 25 2.39 -6.30 -4.83
C LEU A 25 2.61 -6.73 -6.27
N ASP A 26 1.59 -7.33 -6.88
CA ASP A 26 1.66 -7.76 -8.27
C ASP A 26 1.21 -6.66 -9.23
N GLU A 27 0.24 -5.84 -8.83
CA GLU A 27 -0.42 -4.94 -9.75
C GLU A 27 -1.05 -3.76 -9.05
N LEU A 28 -0.90 -2.57 -9.65
CA LEU A 28 -1.73 -1.41 -9.31
C LEU A 28 -3.00 -1.52 -10.16
N VAL A 29 -4.14 -1.75 -9.50
CA VAL A 29 -5.40 -2.02 -10.21
C VAL A 29 -6.06 -0.72 -10.64
N SER A 30 -6.26 0.22 -9.71
CA SER A 30 -6.93 1.48 -10.01
C SER A 30 -6.60 2.52 -8.94
N TYR A 31 -6.77 3.78 -9.29
CA TYR A 31 -6.62 4.88 -8.33
C TYR A 31 -7.42 6.09 -8.78
N ASP A 32 -7.75 6.96 -7.83
CA ASP A 32 -8.31 8.29 -8.10
C ASP A 32 -7.73 9.27 -7.06
N ASP A 33 -8.39 10.40 -6.84
CA ASP A 33 -7.88 11.42 -5.94
C ASP A 33 -7.82 10.98 -4.48
N GLU A 34 -8.68 10.04 -4.07
CA GLU A 34 -8.78 9.59 -2.68
C GLU A 34 -8.57 8.09 -2.49
N ASN A 35 -8.67 7.31 -3.55
CA ASN A 35 -8.71 5.85 -3.44
C ASN A 35 -7.59 5.22 -4.27
N VAL A 36 -7.17 4.05 -3.84
CA VAL A 36 -6.21 3.22 -4.57
C VAL A 36 -6.49 1.76 -4.28
N SER A 37 -6.30 0.91 -5.28
CA SER A 37 -6.37 -0.53 -5.08
C SER A 37 -5.23 -1.23 -5.80
N CYS A 38 -4.67 -2.23 -5.11
CA CYS A 38 -3.60 -3.08 -5.64
C CYS A 38 -3.98 -4.53 -5.42
N ARG A 39 -3.28 -5.41 -6.12
CA ARG A 39 -3.55 -6.84 -6.08
C ARG A 39 -2.28 -7.62 -5.83
N VAL A 40 -2.39 -8.73 -5.09
CA VAL A 40 -1.32 -9.70 -4.94
C VAL A 40 -1.94 -11.10 -4.90
N THR A 41 -1.32 -12.03 -5.62
CA THR A 41 -1.71 -13.45 -5.58
C THR A 41 -0.70 -14.20 -4.70
N ILE A 42 -1.22 -14.98 -3.77
CA ILE A 42 -0.38 -15.73 -2.83
C ILE A 42 0.12 -17.00 -3.51
N THR A 43 1.42 -17.06 -3.76
CA THR A 43 2.08 -18.22 -4.39
C THR A 43 3.25 -18.67 -3.54
N PRO A 44 3.71 -19.93 -3.70
CA PRO A 44 4.84 -20.44 -2.90
C PRO A 44 6.16 -19.72 -3.11
N THR A 45 6.28 -18.89 -4.15
CA THR A 45 7.54 -18.23 -4.49
C THR A 45 7.62 -16.77 -4.06
N ILE A 46 6.53 -16.20 -3.51
CA ILE A 46 6.54 -14.80 -3.11
C ILE A 46 7.23 -14.61 -1.76
N PRO A 47 7.72 -13.39 -1.46
CA PRO A 47 8.31 -13.11 -0.16
C PRO A 47 7.34 -13.39 0.98
N PHE A 48 7.89 -13.86 2.10
CA PHE A 48 7.15 -14.17 3.34
C PHE A 48 6.21 -15.37 3.25
N PHE A 49 6.21 -16.11 2.13
CA PHE A 49 5.43 -17.34 2.06
C PHE A 49 5.99 -18.36 3.06
N ASP A 50 5.11 -18.92 3.88
CA ASP A 50 5.46 -19.91 4.91
C ASP A 50 4.97 -21.28 4.45
N ASN A 51 5.92 -22.19 4.17
CA ASN A 51 5.59 -23.53 3.68
C ASN A 51 4.79 -24.35 4.70
N ALA A 52 5.06 -24.17 5.97
CA ALA A 52 4.34 -24.92 7.01
C ALA A 52 2.87 -24.49 7.09
N LYS A 53 2.60 -23.21 6.86
CA LYS A 53 1.26 -22.63 6.93
C LYS A 53 0.56 -22.61 5.58
N GLN A 54 1.28 -22.89 4.49
CA GLN A 54 0.79 -22.81 3.11
C GLN A 54 0.15 -21.46 2.81
N GLY A 55 0.85 -20.39 3.16
CA GLY A 55 0.40 -19.03 2.93
C GLY A 55 1.33 -18.01 3.55
N VAL A 56 0.89 -16.77 3.51
CA VAL A 56 1.63 -15.64 4.08
C VAL A 56 0.98 -15.26 5.41
N PRO A 57 1.78 -15.16 6.49
CA PRO A 57 1.21 -14.74 7.79
C PRO A 57 0.50 -13.40 7.68
N SER A 58 -0.65 -13.27 8.33
CA SER A 58 -1.51 -12.09 8.16
C SER A 58 -0.86 -10.79 8.63
N TYR A 59 0.16 -10.84 9.50
CA TYR A 59 0.85 -9.62 9.92
C TYR A 59 1.56 -8.92 8.75
N VAL A 60 1.86 -9.62 7.66
CA VAL A 60 2.45 -9.04 6.45
C VAL A 60 1.46 -8.10 5.76
N GLY A 61 0.16 -8.26 6.02
CA GLY A 61 -0.87 -7.42 5.43
C GLY A 61 -0.67 -5.92 5.66
N CYS A 62 -0.08 -5.56 6.80
CA CYS A 62 0.23 -4.16 7.07
C CYS A 62 1.22 -3.61 6.04
N GLU A 63 2.21 -4.40 5.63
CA GLU A 63 3.15 -4.00 4.58
C GLU A 63 2.47 -3.95 3.21
N TYR A 64 1.56 -4.86 2.91
CA TYR A 64 0.77 -4.77 1.68
C TYR A 64 0.00 -3.45 1.62
N MET A 65 -0.59 -3.03 2.74
CA MET A 65 -1.31 -1.76 2.83
C MET A 65 -0.36 -0.58 2.64
N ALA A 66 0.81 -0.61 3.28
CA ALA A 66 1.80 0.46 3.16
C ALA A 66 2.29 0.62 1.72
N GLN A 67 2.55 -0.48 1.02
CA GLN A 67 2.95 -0.43 -0.38
C GLN A 67 1.83 0.06 -1.29
N THR A 68 0.58 -0.29 -0.98
CA THR A 68 -0.57 0.22 -1.73
C THR A 68 -0.66 1.75 -1.62
N ILE A 69 -0.44 2.29 -0.42
CA ILE A 69 -0.40 3.73 -0.21
C ILE A 69 0.77 4.36 -0.98
N ALA A 70 1.94 3.72 -0.96
CA ALA A 70 3.10 4.20 -1.71
C ALA A 70 2.80 4.22 -3.21
N ALA A 71 2.10 3.22 -3.73
CA ALA A 71 1.70 3.18 -5.14
C ALA A 71 0.74 4.33 -5.48
N TYR A 72 -0.16 4.69 -4.57
CA TYR A 72 -1.03 5.85 -4.73
C TYR A 72 -0.19 7.12 -4.94
N GLY A 73 0.78 7.34 -4.04
CA GLY A 73 1.66 8.51 -4.15
C GLY A 73 2.49 8.50 -5.41
N GLY A 74 3.02 7.33 -5.80
CA GLY A 74 3.83 7.19 -7.01
C GLY A 74 3.04 7.44 -8.28
N ALA A 75 1.81 6.92 -8.37
CA ALA A 75 0.96 7.13 -9.54
C ALA A 75 0.63 8.61 -9.73
N HIS A 76 0.26 9.30 -8.64
CA HIS A 76 -0.03 10.73 -8.71
C HIS A 76 1.22 11.54 -9.07
N ALA A 77 2.38 11.15 -8.55
CA ALA A 77 3.64 11.83 -8.90
C ALA A 77 3.94 11.69 -10.39
N LEU A 78 3.76 10.50 -10.96
CA LEU A 78 3.99 10.28 -12.39
C LEU A 78 2.97 11.04 -13.26
N ASP A 79 1.70 11.11 -12.82
CA ASP A 79 0.68 11.88 -13.54
C ASP A 79 1.07 13.35 -13.63
N ASP A 80 1.73 13.87 -12.61
CA ASP A 80 2.18 15.26 -12.56
C ASP A 80 3.59 15.45 -13.13
N ALA A 81 4.14 14.41 -13.81
CA ALA A 81 5.49 14.39 -14.36
C ALA A 81 6.57 14.62 -13.31
N GLY A 82 6.29 14.24 -12.06
CA GLY A 82 7.23 14.35 -10.95
C GLY A 82 7.95 13.04 -10.68
N GLU A 83 8.71 13.03 -9.60
CA GLU A 83 9.43 11.84 -9.14
C GLU A 83 8.65 11.11 -8.08
N VAL A 84 8.80 9.78 -8.04
CA VAL A 84 8.22 8.95 -6.98
C VAL A 84 8.98 9.25 -5.69
N LYS A 85 8.26 9.77 -4.70
CA LYS A 85 8.83 10.20 -3.43
C LYS A 85 8.81 9.08 -2.40
N ILE A 86 9.78 9.11 -1.49
CA ILE A 86 9.81 8.18 -0.36
C ILE A 86 8.79 8.66 0.68
N GLY A 87 7.83 7.78 1.02
CA GLY A 87 6.93 8.03 2.13
C GLY A 87 7.48 7.40 3.40
N PHE A 88 7.23 8.01 4.54
CA PHE A 88 7.65 7.48 5.82
C PHE A 88 6.45 6.95 6.58
N LEU A 89 6.41 5.63 6.79
CA LEU A 89 5.35 5.00 7.57
C LEU A 89 5.51 5.36 9.03
N LEU A 90 4.56 6.10 9.59
CA LEU A 90 4.58 6.51 10.99
C LEU A 90 3.99 5.46 11.91
N GLY A 91 3.05 4.67 11.41
CA GLY A 91 2.48 3.61 12.20
C GLY A 91 1.12 3.16 11.71
N SER A 92 0.73 1.99 12.19
CA SER A 92 -0.57 1.42 11.92
C SER A 92 -1.39 1.53 13.21
N ARG A 93 -2.60 2.09 13.11
CA ARG A 93 -3.54 2.12 14.22
C ARG A 93 -4.53 1.01 14.00
N LYS A 94 -4.68 0.16 15.00
CA LYS A 94 -5.74 -0.87 15.03
C LYS A 94 -5.71 -1.80 13.83
N TYR A 95 -4.52 -2.30 13.45
CA TYR A 95 -4.47 -3.37 12.45
C TYR A 95 -5.16 -4.60 13.03
N HIS A 96 -6.19 -5.06 12.34
CA HIS A 96 -6.95 -6.23 12.74
C HIS A 96 -7.10 -7.18 11.56
N ALA A 97 -6.67 -8.43 11.75
CA ALA A 97 -6.82 -9.47 10.74
C ALA A 97 -7.87 -10.49 11.22
N GLU A 98 -8.82 -10.78 10.34
CA GLU A 98 -9.85 -11.81 10.60
C GLU A 98 -9.28 -13.20 10.39
N VAL A 99 -8.12 -13.33 9.74
CA VAL A 99 -7.48 -14.61 9.43
C VAL A 99 -6.05 -14.57 9.95
N GLY A 100 -5.50 -15.74 10.26
CA GLY A 100 -4.10 -15.84 10.67
C GLY A 100 -3.13 -15.91 9.50
N VAL A 101 -3.62 -16.35 8.34
CA VAL A 101 -2.82 -16.62 7.16
C VAL A 101 -3.61 -16.24 5.92
N PHE A 102 -2.95 -15.58 4.96
CA PHE A 102 -3.46 -15.41 3.61
C PHE A 102 -3.06 -16.67 2.83
N LYS A 103 -4.05 -17.46 2.43
CA LYS A 103 -3.81 -18.82 1.93
C LYS A 103 -3.26 -18.83 0.51
N VAL A 104 -2.46 -19.86 0.20
CA VAL A 104 -1.97 -20.11 -1.15
C VAL A 104 -3.14 -20.14 -2.15
N ALA A 105 -2.89 -19.59 -3.33
CA ALA A 105 -3.84 -19.43 -4.43
C ALA A 105 -4.89 -18.35 -4.25
N GLN A 106 -5.01 -17.72 -3.07
CA GLN A 106 -5.88 -16.55 -2.91
C GLN A 106 -5.30 -15.35 -3.66
N THR A 107 -6.18 -14.58 -4.30
CA THR A 107 -5.84 -13.27 -4.82
C THR A 107 -6.43 -12.24 -3.88
N LEU A 108 -5.56 -11.38 -3.34
CA LEU A 108 -5.95 -10.34 -2.39
C LEU A 108 -6.10 -9.02 -3.13
N LEU A 109 -7.15 -8.29 -2.81
CA LEU A 109 -7.33 -6.91 -3.23
C LEU A 109 -7.10 -6.02 -2.02
N ILE A 110 -6.11 -5.12 -2.12
CA ILE A 110 -5.78 -4.18 -1.07
C ILE A 110 -6.30 -2.82 -1.49
N GLU A 111 -7.20 -2.25 -0.69
CA GLU A 111 -7.79 -0.94 -0.97
C GLU A 111 -7.38 0.03 0.13
N ALA A 112 -7.06 1.27 -0.26
CA ALA A 112 -6.77 2.32 0.69
C ALA A 112 -7.52 3.58 0.28
N LYS A 113 -8.10 4.26 1.28
CA LYS A 113 -8.83 5.51 1.08
C LYS A 113 -8.21 6.60 1.95
N LYS A 114 -7.83 7.70 1.32
CA LYS A 114 -7.26 8.84 2.03
C LYS A 114 -8.36 9.56 2.79
N LEU A 115 -8.23 9.63 4.10
CA LEU A 115 -9.20 10.30 4.97
C LEU A 115 -8.79 11.73 5.28
N ILE A 116 -7.49 11.97 5.52
CA ILE A 116 -6.95 13.25 5.94
C ILE A 116 -5.62 13.45 5.26
N GLN A 117 -5.36 14.68 4.82
CA GLN A 117 -4.05 15.11 4.40
C GLN A 117 -3.85 16.53 4.90
N ASP A 118 -2.79 16.76 5.71
CA ASP A 118 -2.51 18.11 6.19
C ASP A 118 -1.36 18.76 5.42
N GLN A 119 -1.08 20.02 5.74
CA GLN A 119 -0.07 20.79 5.02
C GLN A 119 1.35 20.33 5.33
N SER A 120 1.57 19.65 6.44
CA SER A 120 2.90 19.15 6.81
C SER A 120 3.30 17.90 6.02
N GLY A 121 2.34 17.26 5.34
CA GLY A 121 2.58 16.02 4.61
C GLY A 121 2.09 14.79 5.34
N LEU A 122 1.38 14.95 6.46
CA LEU A 122 0.78 13.82 7.16
C LEU A 122 -0.49 13.40 6.45
N CYS A 123 -0.57 12.09 6.12
CA CYS A 123 -1.76 11.48 5.52
C CYS A 123 -2.25 10.34 6.39
N VAL A 124 -3.56 10.20 6.49
CA VAL A 124 -4.20 9.07 7.15
C VAL A 124 -5.03 8.32 6.12
N PHE A 125 -4.78 7.02 6.02
CA PHE A 125 -5.50 6.14 5.09
C PHE A 125 -6.28 5.08 5.84
N ASP A 126 -7.50 4.82 5.36
CA ASP A 126 -8.30 3.69 5.82
C ASP A 126 -8.08 2.54 4.85
N CYS A 127 -7.56 1.41 5.34
CA CYS A 127 -7.09 0.32 4.51
C CYS A 127 -7.85 -0.97 4.79
N VAL A 128 -8.09 -1.74 3.74
CA VAL A 128 -8.75 -3.03 3.84
C VAL A 128 -8.12 -4.01 2.86
N ILE A 129 -8.02 -5.27 3.28
CA ILE A 129 -7.63 -6.38 2.41
C ILE A 129 -8.83 -7.30 2.26
N LYS A 130 -9.19 -7.59 1.01
CA LYS A 130 -10.33 -8.43 0.68
C LYS A 130 -9.88 -9.63 -0.15
N ASP A 131 -10.64 -10.72 -0.07
CA ASP A 131 -10.45 -11.84 -0.97
C ASP A 131 -11.28 -11.68 -2.25
N GLU A 132 -11.24 -12.69 -3.13
CA GLU A 132 -11.94 -12.65 -4.40
C GLU A 132 -13.46 -12.64 -4.25
N GLU A 133 -13.96 -13.06 -3.10
CA GLU A 133 -15.40 -13.04 -2.78
C GLU A 133 -15.81 -11.78 -2.06
N ASN A 134 -14.92 -10.79 -2.01
CA ASN A 134 -15.16 -9.49 -1.37
C ASN A 134 -15.27 -9.58 0.17
N ALA A 135 -14.82 -10.68 0.76
CA ALA A 135 -14.77 -10.80 2.20
C ALA A 135 -13.58 -10.04 2.76
N VAL A 136 -13.80 -9.28 3.83
CA VAL A 136 -12.72 -8.51 4.48
C VAL A 136 -11.86 -9.45 5.30
N LEU A 137 -10.58 -9.51 4.98
CA LEU A 137 -9.61 -10.35 5.68
C LEU A 137 -8.78 -9.58 6.70
N ALA A 138 -8.60 -8.27 6.48
CA ALA A 138 -7.86 -7.41 7.39
C ALA A 138 -8.24 -5.96 7.17
N GLN A 139 -8.05 -5.14 8.20
CA GLN A 139 -8.31 -3.70 8.11
C GLN A 139 -7.43 -2.94 9.07
N ALA A 140 -7.09 -1.70 8.71
CA ALA A 140 -6.26 -0.84 9.54
C ALA A 140 -6.41 0.61 9.12
N LYS A 141 -6.04 1.51 10.02
CA LYS A 141 -5.76 2.90 9.67
C LYS A 141 -4.26 3.11 9.71
N ILE A 142 -3.70 3.68 8.66
CA ILE A 142 -2.26 3.85 8.53
C ILE A 142 -1.94 5.32 8.38
N ASN A 143 -1.02 5.79 9.22
CA ASN A 143 -0.50 7.14 9.16
C ASN A 143 0.79 7.13 8.35
N VAL A 144 0.87 7.99 7.35
CA VAL A 144 2.07 8.12 6.52
C VAL A 144 2.46 9.59 6.50
N PHE A 145 3.72 9.86 6.75
CA PHE A 145 4.27 11.20 6.63
C PHE A 145 5.18 11.25 5.40
N GLN A 146 4.86 12.15 4.49
CA GLN A 146 5.65 12.37 3.28
C GLN A 146 5.95 13.86 3.17
N PRO A 147 7.11 14.32 3.70
CA PRO A 147 7.44 15.73 3.68
C PRO A 147 7.67 16.22 2.25
N GLN A 148 7.39 17.51 2.02
CA GLN A 148 7.63 18.13 0.71
C GLN A 148 9.10 18.12 0.35
N ASP A 149 9.99 18.21 1.35
CA ASP A 149 11.43 18.14 1.17
C ASP A 149 11.98 17.04 2.09
N PRO A 150 12.15 15.79 1.58
CA PRO A 150 12.68 14.70 2.39
C PRO A 150 14.07 14.97 2.95
N ALA A 151 14.91 15.71 2.23
CA ALA A 151 16.25 16.04 2.71
C ALA A 151 16.18 16.97 3.93
N GLN A 152 15.28 17.94 3.91
CA GLN A 152 15.08 18.83 5.03
C GLN A 152 14.54 18.08 6.25
N PHE A 153 13.60 17.17 6.04
CA PHE A 153 13.05 16.34 7.10
C PHE A 153 14.15 15.51 7.78
N LEU A 154 15.00 14.86 6.98
CA LEU A 154 16.09 14.04 7.53
C LEU A 154 17.11 14.90 8.28
N LYS A 155 17.41 16.09 7.77
CA LYS A 155 18.32 17.02 8.43
C LYS A 155 17.77 17.46 9.79
N ASP A 156 16.49 17.80 9.87
CA ASP A 156 15.85 18.25 11.11
C ASP A 156 15.79 17.16 12.17
N ASN A 157 15.80 15.90 11.78
CA ASN A 157 15.72 14.78 12.69
C ASN A 157 17.06 14.15 13.04
N HIS A 158 18.16 14.71 12.57
CA HIS A 158 19.51 14.21 12.85
C HIS A 158 20.23 14.99 13.95
N GLU A 159 19.58 15.89 14.60
CA GLU A 159 20.17 16.64 15.70
C GLU A 159 20.10 15.92 17.03
#